data_94c8bae78b27cd8771245cf57a9191d5
#
_entry.id   94c8bae78b27cd8771245cf57a9191d5
#
_cell.length_a   1.000
_cell.length_b   1.000
_cell.length_c   1.000
_cell.angle_alpha   90.00
_cell.angle_beta   90.00
_cell.angle_gamma   90.00
#
_symmetry.space_group_name_H-M   'P 1'
#
loop_
_entity.id
_entity.type
_entity.pdbx_description
1 polymer ?
#
loop_
_entity_poly.entity_id
_entity_poly.type
_entity_poly.pdbx_seq_one_letter_code
_entity_poly.pdbx_strand_id
1 'polypeptide(L)' 'MFKYEYETVNCSMDGWGVFSGNVYTIEDYRSVIDAKAKEGWRYVGYVPTKQRGTGHVEELDLIFEKWIQE' A
#
# COMPACT_ATOMS: atom_id res chain seq x y z
N MET A 1 -7.59 -0.30 -21.16
CA MET A 1 -6.50 -1.03 -20.50
C MET A 1 -6.34 -0.55 -19.07
N PHE A 2 -6.23 -1.48 -18.12
CA PHE A 2 -5.97 -1.10 -16.73
C PHE A 2 -4.49 -0.93 -16.48
N LYS A 3 -4.17 0.08 -15.70
CA LYS A 3 -2.82 0.28 -15.19
C LYS A 3 -2.87 0.08 -13.67
N TYR A 4 -1.80 -0.46 -13.09
CA TYR A 4 -1.74 -0.74 -11.67
C TYR A 4 -0.63 0.04 -11.01
N GLU A 5 -0.90 0.45 -9.76
CA GLU A 5 0.11 1.05 -8.90
C GLU A 5 0.10 0.36 -7.55
N TYR A 6 1.23 0.40 -6.89
CA TYR A 6 1.44 -0.30 -5.62
C TYR A 6 1.97 0.69 -4.60
N GLU A 7 1.36 0.68 -3.41
CA GLU A 7 1.82 1.51 -2.31
C GLU A 7 2.19 0.60 -1.15
N THR A 8 3.43 0.71 -0.69
CA THR A 8 3.94 -0.13 0.38
C THR A 8 3.54 0.42 1.73
N VAL A 9 2.97 -0.45 2.56
CA VAL A 9 2.52 -0.10 3.90
C VAL A 9 3.31 -0.93 4.90
N ASN A 10 3.87 -0.25 5.89
CA ASN A 10 4.61 -0.90 6.96
C ASN A 10 3.66 -1.20 8.12
N CYS A 11 3.58 -2.48 8.47
CA CYS A 11 2.73 -2.95 9.56
C CYS A 11 3.53 -3.27 10.81
N SER A 12 4.81 -2.96 10.83
CA SER A 12 5.66 -3.27 11.97
C SER A 12 5.29 -2.41 13.17
N MET A 13 5.18 -3.03 14.31
CA MET A 13 4.88 -2.33 15.57
C MET A 13 6.05 -1.48 16.04
N ASP A 14 7.22 -1.74 15.54
CA ASP A 14 8.42 -1.05 16.02
C ASP A 14 8.44 0.42 15.62
N GLY A 15 7.77 0.77 14.56
CA GLY A 15 7.55 2.16 14.20
C GLY A 15 8.79 3.01 13.96
N TRP A 16 9.94 2.43 14.07
CA TRP A 16 11.21 3.14 14.03
C TRP A 16 11.79 3.24 12.63
N GLY A 17 11.09 2.69 11.68
CA GLY A 17 11.58 2.75 10.34
C GLY A 17 11.64 4.19 9.89
N VAL A 18 12.79 4.60 9.46
CA VAL A 18 12.87 5.86 8.74
C VAL A 18 12.37 5.56 7.36
N PHE A 19 11.24 6.11 7.02
CA PHE A 19 10.65 5.82 5.74
C PHE A 19 10.91 6.97 4.80
N SER A 20 11.51 6.64 3.71
CA SER A 20 11.66 7.60 2.63
C SER A 20 10.81 7.09 1.46
N GLY A 21 10.29 7.99 0.71
CA GLY A 21 9.54 7.63 -0.45
C GLY A 21 8.13 7.17 -0.12
N ASN A 22 7.73 6.02 -0.64
CA ASN A 22 6.34 5.60 -0.65
C ASN A 22 6.00 4.57 0.42
N VAL A 23 6.68 4.60 1.55
CA VAL A 23 6.38 3.66 2.64
C VAL A 23 5.51 4.35 3.67
N TYR A 24 4.38 3.73 3.99
CA TYR A 24 3.39 4.26 4.92
C TYR A 24 3.21 3.31 6.07
N THR A 25 2.75 3.82 7.22
CA THR A 25 2.37 2.97 8.34
C THR A 25 0.98 2.41 8.08
N ILE A 26 0.64 1.33 8.77
CA ILE A 26 -0.69 0.74 8.60
C ILE A 26 -1.79 1.73 9.02
N GLU A 27 -1.48 2.65 9.92
CA GLU A 27 -2.45 3.64 10.36
C GLU A 27 -2.81 4.64 9.28
N ASP A 28 -1.96 4.77 8.28
CA ASP A 28 -2.15 5.73 7.20
C ASP A 28 -2.94 5.17 6.02
N TYR A 29 -3.37 3.90 6.09
CA TYR A 29 -3.94 3.25 4.90
C TYR A 29 -5.16 4.00 4.35
N ARG A 30 -5.98 4.58 5.21
CA ARG A 30 -7.16 5.32 4.74
C ARG A 30 -6.77 6.55 3.94
N SER A 31 -5.77 7.27 4.43
CA SER A 31 -5.26 8.45 3.72
C SER A 31 -4.69 8.07 2.37
N VAL A 32 -3.99 6.95 2.30
CA VAL A 32 -3.43 6.46 1.04
C VAL A 32 -4.53 6.14 0.05
N ILE A 33 -5.54 5.40 0.50
CA ILE A 33 -6.66 5.02 -0.37
C ILE A 33 -7.42 6.25 -0.85
N ASP A 34 -7.68 7.19 0.05
CA ASP A 34 -8.41 8.41 -0.30
C ASP A 34 -7.63 9.27 -1.28
N ALA A 35 -6.32 9.40 -1.08
CA ALA A 35 -5.48 10.16 -2.00
C ALA A 35 -5.46 9.54 -3.38
N LYS A 36 -5.35 8.22 -3.44
CA LYS A 36 -5.38 7.51 -4.73
C LYS A 36 -6.71 7.65 -5.42
N ALA A 37 -7.80 7.61 -4.66
CA ALA A 37 -9.14 7.76 -5.21
C ALA A 37 -9.32 9.14 -5.85
N LYS A 38 -8.75 10.17 -5.25
CA LYS A 38 -8.82 11.52 -5.82
C LYS A 38 -8.08 11.63 -7.15
N GLU A 39 -7.10 10.76 -7.38
CA GLU A 39 -6.36 10.72 -8.63
C GLU A 39 -6.97 9.76 -9.65
N GLY A 40 -8.11 9.15 -9.30
CA GLY A 40 -8.81 8.24 -10.19
C GLY A 40 -8.41 6.77 -10.04
N TRP A 41 -7.62 6.43 -9.03
CA TRP A 41 -7.21 5.06 -8.78
C TRP A 41 -8.26 4.36 -7.93
N ARG A 42 -8.47 3.07 -8.18
CA ARG A 42 -9.40 2.25 -7.42
C ARG A 42 -8.63 1.18 -6.66
N TYR A 43 -8.97 1.01 -5.40
CA TYR A 43 -8.37 -0.02 -4.57
C TYR A 43 -8.80 -1.42 -5.05
N VAL A 44 -7.84 -2.30 -5.24
CA VAL A 44 -8.09 -3.68 -5.70
C VAL A 44 -7.93 -4.67 -4.56
N GLY A 45 -6.86 -4.54 -3.80
CA GLY A 45 -6.55 -5.48 -2.75
C GLY A 45 -5.14 -5.25 -2.23
N TYR A 46 -4.60 -6.25 -1.54
CA TYR A 46 -3.27 -6.12 -0.99
C TYR A 46 -2.52 -7.45 -1.05
N VAL A 47 -1.20 -7.36 -1.01
CA VAL A 47 -0.34 -8.53 -0.98
C VAL A 47 0.67 -8.35 0.14
N PRO A 48 0.72 -9.28 1.12
CA PRO A 48 1.78 -9.24 2.13
C PRO A 48 3.13 -9.50 1.46
N THR A 49 4.06 -8.58 1.65
CA THR A 49 5.36 -8.68 1.00
C THR A 49 6.45 -9.11 1.97
N LYS A 50 6.18 -9.02 3.28
CA LYS A 50 7.16 -9.36 4.29
C LYS A 50 6.46 -9.90 5.52
N GLN A 51 6.78 -11.13 5.90
CA GLN A 51 6.19 -11.77 7.06
C GLN A 51 7.29 -12.32 7.97
N ARG A 52 7.00 -12.31 9.28
CA ARG A 52 7.87 -12.98 10.25
C ARG A 52 7.56 -14.46 10.25
N GLY A 53 8.48 -15.26 10.80
CA GLY A 53 8.27 -16.68 10.95
C GLY A 53 7.04 -17.05 11.76
N THR A 54 6.55 -16.13 12.60
CA THR A 54 5.34 -16.32 13.39
C THR A 54 4.06 -16.03 12.61
N GLY A 55 4.18 -15.62 11.35
CA GLY A 55 3.03 -15.27 10.53
C GLY A 55 2.62 -13.81 10.61
N HIS A 56 3.27 -13.03 11.45
CA HIS A 56 2.94 -11.61 11.55
C HIS A 56 3.41 -10.86 10.30
N VAL A 57 2.47 -10.12 9.70
CA VAL A 57 2.78 -9.33 8.49
C VAL A 57 3.49 -8.06 8.91
N GLU A 58 4.67 -7.83 8.37
CA GLU A 58 5.45 -6.62 8.63
C GLU A 58 5.29 -5.57 7.54
N GLU A 59 5.02 -6.00 6.33
CA GLU A 59 4.93 -5.11 5.19
C GLU A 59 3.98 -5.69 4.18
N LEU A 60 3.19 -4.83 3.56
CA LEU A 60 2.30 -5.25 2.49
C LEU A 60 2.22 -4.16 1.43
N ASP A 61 1.80 -4.56 0.24
CA ASP A 61 1.51 -3.62 -0.83
C ASP A 61 0.02 -3.50 -1.02
N LEU A 62 -0.47 -2.27 -1.05
CA LEU A 62 -1.83 -1.97 -1.48
C LEU A 62 -1.82 -1.82 -3.00
N ILE A 63 -2.76 -2.46 -3.65
CA ILE A 63 -2.81 -2.49 -5.11
C ILE A 63 -3.97 -1.62 -5.59
N PHE A 64 -3.68 -0.76 -6.54
CA PHE A 64 -4.66 0.14 -7.13
C PHE A 64 -4.68 -0.04 -8.64
N GLU A 65 -5.84 0.17 -9.23
CA GLU A 65 -5.98 0.11 -10.67
C GLU A 65 -6.64 1.36 -11.21
N LYS A 66 -6.35 1.68 -12.46
CA LYS A 66 -6.94 2.82 -13.13
C LYS A 66 -7.10 2.47 -14.60
N TRP A 67 -8.27 2.76 -15.13
CA TRP A 67 -8.50 2.57 -16.56
C TRP A 67 -7.82 3.68 -17.34
N ILE A 68 -7.01 3.30 -18.28
CA ILE A 68 -6.32 4.22 -19.18
C ILE A 68 -6.86 3.99 -20.58
N GLN A 69 -7.36 5.05 -21.16
CA GLN A 69 -7.83 5.01 -22.53
C GLN A 69 -6.67 5.34 -23.46
N GLU A 70 -6.41 4.47 -24.41
CA GLU A 70 -5.34 4.67 -25.37
C GLU A 70 -5.84 5.26 -26.67
#